data_48adc8ade91e7bf5dd27c44e61ee4c0d
#
_entry.id   48adc8ade91e7bf5dd27c44e61ee4c0d
#
_cell.length_a   1.000
_cell.length_b   1.000
_cell.length_c   1.000
_cell.angle_alpha   90.00
_cell.angle_beta   90.00
_cell.angle_gamma   90.00
#
_symmetry.space_group_name_H-M   'P 1'
#
loop_
_entity.id
_entity.type
_entity.pdbx_description
1 polymer ?
#
loop_
_entity_poly.entity_id
_entity_poly.type
_entity_poly.pdbx_seq_one_letter_code
_entity_poly.pdbx_strand_id
1 'polypeptide(L)'
;MLVLSGAVGNAAPDVKPYDDKLLRISEILGAVHYLRELCGANEGQYWRDRMRELADAEGSSALRRARLTRAFNQGYRSYSRTYNTCSPSAQTAITRFMSEGTQLSEGLVKSFP
;
A
#
# COMPACT_ATOMS: atom_id res chain seq x y z
N MET A 1 26.92 -24.09 18.00
CA MET A 1 26.59 -23.96 17.35
C MET A 1 25.39 -24.06 17.05
N LEU A 2 24.84 -24.53 17.07
CA LEU A 2 23.73 -24.85 16.85
C LEU A 2 22.75 -23.94 17.19
N VAL A 3 22.83 -23.48 17.89
CA VAL A 3 22.18 -22.50 18.30
C VAL A 3 21.53 -21.76 17.33
N LEU A 4 22.05 -21.62 16.37
CA LEU A 4 21.58 -20.94 15.33
C LEU A 4 20.22 -21.32 15.06
N SER A 5 19.91 -22.43 15.19
CA SER A 5 18.62 -22.87 14.84
C SER A 5 17.60 -22.11 15.57
N GLY A 6 17.83 -21.82 16.78
CA GLY A 6 16.87 -21.10 17.55
C GLY A 6 16.56 -19.76 16.95
N ALA A 7 17.59 -19.16 16.46
CA ALA A 7 17.46 -17.83 15.88
C ALA A 7 16.56 -17.88 14.67
N VAL A 8 16.62 -18.94 13.93
CA VAL A 8 15.80 -19.06 12.75
C VAL A 8 14.34 -19.09 13.10
N GLY A 9 14.00 -19.74 14.15
CA GLY A 9 12.61 -19.83 14.55
C GLY A 9 11.96 -18.51 14.84
N ASN A 10 12.75 -17.47 15.04
CA ASN A 10 12.22 -16.17 15.39
C ASN A 10 11.84 -15.32 14.19
N ALA A 11 11.95 -15.85 13.00
CA ALA A 11 11.63 -15.11 11.82
C ALA A 11 10.11 -14.90 11.65
N ALA A 12 9.32 -15.72 12.31
CA ALA A 12 7.88 -15.67 12.14
C ALA A 12 7.20 -14.36 12.52
N PRO A 13 7.69 -13.60 13.52
CA PRO A 13 6.99 -12.39 13.95
C PRO A 13 6.89 -11.27 12.94
N ASP A 14 7.51 -11.39 11.79
CA ASP A 14 7.45 -10.34 10.79
C ASP A 14 6.11 -10.26 10.07
N VAL A 15 5.21 -11.22 10.32
CA VAL A 15 3.90 -11.26 9.69
C VAL A 15 2.83 -10.91 10.71
N LYS A 16 1.91 -10.04 10.31
CA LYS A 16 0.78 -9.64 11.15
C LYS A 16 -0.53 -10.13 10.54
N PRO A 17 -1.55 -10.38 11.36
CA PRO A 17 -2.81 -10.90 10.83
C PRO A 17 -3.53 -9.95 9.88
N TYR A 18 -3.20 -8.66 9.88
CA TYR A 18 -3.83 -7.67 9.01
C TYR A 18 -2.98 -7.33 7.79
N ASP A 19 -1.93 -8.06 7.52
CA ASP A 19 -1.00 -7.73 6.44
C ASP A 19 -1.64 -7.70 5.05
N ASP A 20 -2.59 -8.59 4.79
CA ASP A 20 -3.26 -8.57 3.49
C ASP A 20 -3.95 -7.22 3.25
N LYS A 21 -4.54 -6.66 4.29
CA LYS A 21 -5.21 -5.37 4.19
C LYS A 21 -4.21 -4.24 4.00
N LEU A 22 -3.08 -4.30 4.70
CA LEU A 22 -2.03 -3.29 4.55
C LEU A 22 -1.43 -3.31 3.15
N LEU A 23 -1.19 -4.51 2.61
CA LEU A 23 -0.66 -4.64 1.26
C LEU A 23 -1.65 -4.09 0.24
N ARG A 24 -2.94 -4.36 0.45
CA ARG A 24 -3.96 -3.83 -0.45
C ARG A 24 -4.07 -2.32 -0.36
N ILE A 25 -4.00 -1.75 0.85
CA ILE A 25 -4.00 -0.30 1.03
C ILE A 25 -2.77 0.32 0.33
N SER A 26 -1.61 -0.30 0.46
CA SER A 26 -0.39 0.19 -0.19
C SER A 26 -0.54 0.20 -1.71
N GLU A 27 -1.11 -0.86 -2.26
CA GLU A 27 -1.37 -0.96 -3.69
C GLU A 27 -2.34 0.13 -4.14
N ILE A 28 -3.40 0.37 -3.37
CA ILE A 28 -4.37 1.41 -3.64
C ILE A 28 -3.71 2.79 -3.64
N LEU A 29 -2.84 3.07 -2.67
CA LEU A 29 -2.13 4.34 -2.62
C LEU A 29 -1.31 4.57 -3.89
N GLY A 30 -0.67 3.52 -4.39
CA GLY A 30 0.10 3.62 -5.64
C GLY A 30 -0.79 3.87 -6.85
N ALA A 31 -1.90 3.16 -6.95
CA ALA A 31 -2.85 3.32 -8.04
C ALA A 31 -3.45 4.73 -8.03
N VAL A 32 -3.85 5.19 -6.85
CA VAL A 32 -4.44 6.53 -6.69
C VAL A 32 -3.42 7.60 -7.01
N HIS A 33 -2.18 7.43 -6.58
CA HIS A 33 -1.12 8.38 -6.90
C HIS A 33 -1.00 8.60 -8.40
N TYR A 34 -0.96 7.50 -9.15
CA TYR A 34 -0.88 7.61 -10.61
C TYR A 34 -2.14 8.24 -11.21
N LEU A 35 -3.31 7.69 -10.84
CA LEU A 35 -4.56 8.09 -11.48
C LEU A 35 -4.95 9.53 -11.19
N ARG A 36 -4.73 10.00 -9.98
CA ARG A 36 -5.07 11.38 -9.66
C ARG A 36 -4.15 12.37 -10.38
N GLU A 37 -2.88 12.02 -10.52
CA GLU A 37 -1.96 12.85 -11.28
C GLU A 37 -2.37 12.87 -12.76
N LEU A 38 -2.75 11.72 -13.30
CA LEU A 38 -3.25 11.61 -14.66
C LEU A 38 -4.47 12.50 -14.87
N CYS A 39 -5.32 12.61 -13.87
CA CYS A 39 -6.54 13.40 -13.97
C CYS A 39 -6.37 14.83 -13.48
N GLY A 40 -5.13 15.30 -13.35
CA GLY A 40 -4.86 16.70 -13.10
C GLY A 40 -4.98 17.18 -11.67
N ALA A 41 -4.93 16.27 -10.70
CA ALA A 41 -5.05 16.66 -9.29
C ALA A 41 -3.88 17.51 -8.81
N ASN A 42 -2.71 17.39 -9.42
CA ASN A 42 -1.57 18.21 -9.09
C ASN A 42 -1.20 18.19 -7.60
N GLU A 43 -1.13 17.01 -7.04
CA GLU A 43 -0.86 16.81 -5.61
C GLU A 43 0.60 16.53 -5.29
N GLY A 44 1.46 16.52 -6.29
CA GLY A 44 2.88 16.27 -6.08
C GLY A 44 3.13 14.91 -5.44
N GLN A 45 3.83 14.93 -4.31
CA GLN A 45 4.23 13.70 -3.62
C GLN A 45 3.27 13.28 -2.51
N TYR A 46 2.08 13.87 -2.45
CA TYR A 46 1.15 13.61 -1.35
C TYR A 46 0.94 12.12 -1.08
N TRP A 47 0.65 11.33 -2.11
CA TRP A 47 0.35 9.92 -1.93
C TRP A 47 1.60 9.10 -1.60
N ARG A 48 2.76 9.48 -2.15
CA ARG A 48 4.03 8.86 -1.79
C ARG A 48 4.37 9.14 -0.33
N ASP A 49 4.08 10.33 0.15
CA ASP A 49 4.32 10.67 1.55
C ASP A 49 3.41 9.86 2.47
N ARG A 50 2.16 9.63 2.05
CA ARG A 50 1.26 8.76 2.81
C ARG A 50 1.80 7.33 2.87
N MET A 51 2.35 6.85 1.76
CA MET A 51 2.96 5.52 1.74
C MET A 51 4.18 5.45 2.66
N ARG A 52 5.00 6.50 2.67
CA ARG A 52 6.17 6.55 3.54
C ARG A 52 5.75 6.51 5.00
N GLU A 53 4.70 7.24 5.35
CA GLU A 53 4.17 7.22 6.72
C GLU A 53 3.70 5.83 7.11
N LEU A 54 3.02 5.14 6.20
CA LEU A 54 2.57 3.79 6.46
C LEU A 54 3.76 2.84 6.66
N ALA A 55 4.76 2.95 5.80
CA ALA A 55 5.96 2.13 5.90
C ALA A 55 6.73 2.41 7.21
N ASP A 56 6.76 3.67 7.65
CA ASP A 56 7.42 4.02 8.90
C ASP A 56 6.66 3.47 10.11
N ALA A 57 5.34 3.48 10.05
CA ALA A 57 4.52 3.00 11.16
C ALA A 57 4.48 1.47 11.22
N GLU A 58 4.42 0.80 10.09
CA GLU A 58 4.18 -0.64 10.03
C GLU A 58 5.38 -1.47 9.59
N GLY A 59 6.43 -0.84 9.10
CA GLY A 59 7.60 -1.54 8.60
C GLY A 59 8.62 -1.80 9.69
N SER A 60 8.33 -2.74 10.57
CA SER A 60 9.19 -3.07 11.70
C SER A 60 10.50 -3.73 11.29
N SER A 61 10.61 -4.18 10.05
CA SER A 61 11.84 -4.75 9.50
C SER A 61 12.03 -4.24 8.08
N ALA A 62 13.27 -4.38 7.58
CA ALA A 62 13.57 -4.00 6.20
C ALA A 62 12.73 -4.80 5.21
N LEU A 63 12.53 -6.08 5.50
CA LEU A 63 11.74 -6.94 4.62
C LEU A 63 10.28 -6.50 4.60
N ARG A 64 9.72 -6.19 5.74
CA ARG A 64 8.34 -5.75 5.85
C ARG A 64 8.15 -4.43 5.12
N ARG A 65 9.08 -3.46 5.32
CA ARG A 65 9.02 -2.20 4.59
C ARG A 65 9.08 -2.42 3.07
N ALA A 66 9.95 -3.33 2.64
CA ALA A 66 10.09 -3.62 1.22
C ALA A 66 8.81 -4.19 0.62
N ARG A 67 8.12 -5.05 1.35
CA ARG A 67 6.86 -5.62 0.87
C ARG A 67 5.79 -4.54 0.67
N LEU A 68 5.66 -3.64 1.64
CA LEU A 68 4.68 -2.55 1.56
C LEU A 68 5.00 -1.62 0.40
N THR A 69 6.25 -1.22 0.28
CA THR A 69 6.69 -0.32 -0.79
C THR A 69 6.53 -0.97 -2.16
N ARG A 70 6.79 -2.27 -2.25
CA ARG A 70 6.62 -3.00 -3.51
C ARG A 70 5.16 -3.02 -3.94
N ALA A 71 4.24 -3.18 -2.99
CA ALA A 71 2.82 -3.17 -3.29
C ALA A 71 2.39 -1.81 -3.84
N PHE A 72 2.88 -0.72 -3.25
CA PHE A 72 2.64 0.63 -3.76
C PHE A 72 3.13 0.76 -5.20
N ASN A 73 4.38 0.38 -5.43
CA ASN A 73 4.97 0.50 -6.77
C ASN A 73 4.22 -0.36 -7.79
N GLN A 74 3.72 -1.51 -7.37
CA GLN A 74 2.96 -2.40 -8.24
C GLN A 74 1.63 -1.75 -8.64
N GLY A 75 0.94 -1.13 -7.69
CA GLY A 75 -0.30 -0.41 -7.98
C GLY A 75 -0.06 0.72 -8.96
N TYR A 76 0.98 1.52 -8.73
CA TYR A 76 1.34 2.61 -9.63
C TYR A 76 1.61 2.08 -11.05
N ARG A 77 2.46 1.05 -11.17
CA ARG A 77 2.85 0.52 -12.49
C ARG A 77 1.70 -0.14 -13.22
N SER A 78 0.85 -0.88 -12.50
CA SER A 78 -0.28 -1.57 -13.14
C SER A 78 -1.21 -0.58 -13.80
N TYR A 79 -1.53 0.50 -13.11
CA TYR A 79 -2.48 1.47 -13.63
C TYR A 79 -1.84 2.43 -14.63
N SER A 80 -0.53 2.68 -14.54
CA SER A 80 0.16 3.47 -15.54
C SER A 80 0.22 2.76 -16.89
N ARG A 81 0.12 1.42 -16.90
CA ARG A 81 0.06 0.68 -18.14
C ARG A 81 -1.35 0.61 -18.72
N THR A 82 -2.35 0.71 -17.86
CA THR A 82 -3.75 0.54 -18.25
C THR A 82 -4.38 1.84 -18.71
N TYR A 83 -4.06 2.94 -18.04
CA TYR A 83 -4.68 4.22 -18.33
C TYR A 83 -3.61 5.25 -18.71
N ASN A 84 -3.74 5.86 -19.89
CA ASN A 84 -2.83 6.93 -20.29
C ASN A 84 -3.57 8.25 -20.54
N THR A 85 -4.87 8.28 -20.35
CA THR A 85 -5.68 9.50 -20.40
C THR A 85 -6.69 9.46 -19.25
N CYS A 86 -7.13 10.63 -18.81
CA CYS A 86 -8.14 10.71 -17.76
C CYS A 86 -9.52 10.47 -18.36
N SER A 87 -9.83 9.20 -18.58
CA SER A 87 -11.11 8.76 -19.13
C SER A 87 -12.15 8.64 -18.02
N PRO A 88 -13.45 8.47 -18.38
CA PRO A 88 -14.46 8.14 -17.37
C PRO A 88 -14.11 6.89 -16.59
N SER A 89 -13.49 5.89 -17.24
CA SER A 89 -13.06 4.68 -16.53
C SER A 89 -11.98 4.98 -15.51
N ALA A 90 -11.03 5.88 -15.83
CA ALA A 90 -9.99 6.27 -14.88
C ALA A 90 -10.61 6.96 -13.68
N GLN A 91 -11.58 7.84 -13.90
CA GLN A 91 -12.27 8.52 -12.81
C GLN A 91 -13.07 7.57 -11.94
N THR A 92 -13.72 6.59 -12.54
CA THR A 92 -14.44 5.55 -11.82
C THR A 92 -13.47 4.73 -10.96
N ALA A 93 -12.30 4.42 -11.51
CA ALA A 93 -11.28 3.68 -10.77
C ALA A 93 -10.83 4.46 -9.53
N ILE A 94 -10.60 5.76 -9.67
CA ILE A 94 -10.23 6.61 -8.53
C ILE A 94 -11.29 6.52 -7.44
N THR A 95 -12.56 6.70 -7.80
CA THR A 95 -13.65 6.67 -6.84
C THR A 95 -13.71 5.33 -6.10
N ARG A 96 -13.56 4.24 -6.84
CA ARG A 96 -13.58 2.90 -6.25
C ARG A 96 -12.43 2.68 -5.29
N PHE A 97 -11.22 3.09 -5.68
CA PHE A 97 -10.04 2.91 -4.82
C PHE A 97 -10.14 3.76 -3.57
N MET A 98 -10.63 4.99 -3.69
CA MET A 98 -10.80 5.85 -2.51
C MET A 98 -11.80 5.23 -1.53
N SER A 99 -12.89 4.67 -2.05
CA SER A 99 -13.89 4.02 -1.22
C SER A 99 -13.34 2.75 -0.57
N GLU A 100 -12.68 1.91 -1.34
CA GLU A 100 -12.12 0.67 -0.81
C GLU A 100 -11.05 0.96 0.24
N GLY A 101 -10.16 1.92 -0.04
CA GLY A 101 -9.10 2.29 0.90
C GLY A 101 -9.66 2.79 2.22
N THR A 102 -10.71 3.60 2.16
CA THR A 102 -11.37 4.12 3.36
C THR A 102 -11.98 2.97 4.16
N GLN A 103 -12.67 2.05 3.51
CA GLN A 103 -13.28 0.91 4.18
C GLN A 103 -12.24 0.00 4.83
N LEU A 104 -11.14 -0.26 4.13
CA LEU A 104 -10.07 -1.09 4.69
C LEU A 104 -9.43 -0.42 5.90
N SER A 105 -9.19 0.88 5.83
CA SER A 105 -8.56 1.62 6.92
C SER A 105 -9.47 1.63 8.15
N GLU A 106 -10.76 1.88 7.95
CA GLU A 106 -11.73 1.87 9.04
C GLU A 106 -11.82 0.50 9.67
N GLY A 107 -11.82 -0.55 8.85
CA GLY A 107 -11.86 -1.91 9.35
C GLY A 107 -10.66 -2.25 10.21
N LEU A 108 -9.47 -1.76 9.82
CA LEU A 108 -8.27 -2.00 10.60
C LEU A 108 -8.34 -1.31 11.97
N VAL A 109 -8.81 -0.07 12.00
CA VAL A 109 -8.92 0.67 13.25
C VAL A 109 -9.89 -0.01 14.22
N LYS A 110 -10.99 -0.56 13.70
CA LYS A 110 -11.98 -1.25 14.54
C LYS A 110 -11.48 -2.59 15.04
N SER A 111 -10.78 -3.34 14.20
CA SER A 111 -10.36 -4.71 14.52
C SER A 111 -9.07 -4.77 15.29
N PHE A 112 -8.19 -3.78 15.13
CA PHE A 112 -6.86 -3.76 15.73
C PHE A 112 -6.57 -2.37 16.30
N PRO A 113 -7.31 -1.95 17.33
CA PRO A 113 -7.14 -0.59 17.92
C PRO A 113 -5.81 -0.44 18.71
#